data_4bfa857a8d364eddefaff9935258d2a6
#
_entry.id   4bfa857a8d364eddefaff9935258d2a6
#
_cell.length_a   1.000
_cell.length_b   1.000
_cell.length_c   1.000
_cell.angle_alpha   90.00
_cell.angle_beta   90.00
_cell.angle_gamma   90.00
#
_symmetry.space_group_name_H-M   'P 1'
#
loop_
_entity.id
_entity.type
_entity.pdbx_description
1 polymer ?
#
loop_
_entity_poly.entity_id
_entity_poly.type
_entity_poly.pdbx_seq_one_letter_code
_entity_poly.pdbx_strand_id
1 'polypeptide(L)'
;MDKPFKIHSKFQPTGDQPQAIEKIADGFQNGLKFQTLVGVTGSGKTFTMANVIEKIQKPTLVIAHNKTLAAQLYNELKEFFPENAVEYFVSYYDYYQPEAYVPSTDTYICLLYTSDAADE
;
A
#
# COMPACT_ATOMS: atom_id res chain seq x y z
N MET A 1 -3.90 16.90 13.24
CA MET A 1 -5.20 16.25 13.13
C MET A 1 -5.16 15.18 12.08
N ASP A 2 -5.64 14.02 12.41
CA ASP A 2 -5.58 12.90 11.49
C ASP A 2 -6.60 13.02 10.39
N LYS A 3 -6.18 12.68 9.17
CA LYS A 3 -7.08 12.59 8.05
C LYS A 3 -7.33 11.12 7.77
N PRO A 4 -8.57 10.68 7.74
CA PRO A 4 -8.84 9.30 7.38
C PRO A 4 -8.42 9.04 5.93
N PHE A 5 -8.05 7.81 5.63
CA PHE A 5 -7.80 7.42 4.26
C PHE A 5 -9.09 7.49 3.48
N LYS A 6 -9.02 8.10 2.31
CA LYS A 6 -10.18 8.22 1.45
C LYS A 6 -9.74 8.04 0.01
N ILE A 7 -10.31 7.04 -0.64
CA ILE A 7 -10.00 6.76 -2.03
C ILE A 7 -10.72 7.76 -2.93
N HIS A 8 -9.98 8.26 -3.91
CA HIS A 8 -10.51 9.06 -5.00
C HIS A 8 -10.27 8.29 -6.28
N SER A 9 -11.31 7.77 -6.88
CA SER A 9 -11.18 6.97 -8.09
C SER A 9 -12.44 7.09 -8.92
N LYS A 10 -12.25 7.04 -10.24
CA LYS A 10 -13.36 6.95 -11.18
C LYS A 10 -13.93 5.54 -11.23
N PHE A 11 -13.20 4.58 -10.73
CA PHE A 11 -13.57 3.18 -10.82
C PHE A 11 -14.27 2.73 -9.55
N GLN A 12 -15.14 1.77 -9.71
CA GLN A 12 -15.77 1.08 -8.60
C GLN A 12 -15.28 -0.36 -8.60
N PRO A 13 -15.19 -1.00 -7.44
CA PRO A 13 -14.83 -2.41 -7.41
C PRO A 13 -15.78 -3.24 -8.25
N THR A 14 -15.22 -4.12 -9.07
CA THR A 14 -16.01 -4.97 -9.98
C THR A 14 -15.55 -6.42 -9.87
N GLY A 15 -16.34 -7.31 -10.44
CA GLY A 15 -16.04 -8.74 -10.44
C GLY A 15 -15.95 -9.27 -9.02
N ASP A 16 -14.86 -9.93 -8.70
CA ASP A 16 -14.65 -10.50 -7.37
C ASP A 16 -14.02 -9.50 -6.39
N GLN A 17 -13.71 -8.28 -6.82
CA GLN A 17 -13.06 -7.29 -5.97
C GLN A 17 -13.87 -6.93 -4.72
N PRO A 18 -15.17 -6.62 -4.82
CA PRO A 18 -15.93 -6.27 -3.61
C PRO A 18 -15.87 -7.36 -2.55
N GLN A 19 -15.98 -8.60 -2.98
CA GLN A 19 -15.94 -9.75 -2.09
C GLN A 19 -14.56 -9.90 -1.44
N ALA A 20 -13.51 -9.76 -2.24
CA ALA A 20 -12.14 -9.85 -1.73
C ALA A 20 -11.84 -8.74 -0.74
N ILE A 21 -12.27 -7.50 -1.04
CA ILE A 21 -12.06 -6.36 -0.17
C ILE A 21 -12.71 -6.60 1.19
N GLU A 22 -13.97 -7.00 1.21
CA GLU A 22 -14.67 -7.24 2.46
C GLU A 22 -14.03 -8.36 3.26
N LYS A 23 -13.69 -9.45 2.59
CA LYS A 23 -13.13 -10.61 3.25
C LYS A 23 -11.78 -10.30 3.90
N ILE A 24 -10.92 -9.58 3.19
CA ILE A 24 -9.61 -9.23 3.72
C ILE A 24 -9.74 -8.23 4.86
N ALA A 25 -10.56 -7.20 4.68
CA ALA A 25 -10.76 -6.19 5.72
C ALA A 25 -11.34 -6.83 6.98
N ASP A 26 -12.35 -7.69 6.85
CA ASP A 26 -12.93 -8.39 7.98
C ASP A 26 -11.91 -9.28 8.67
N GLY A 27 -11.06 -9.95 7.89
CA GLY A 27 -10.01 -10.78 8.45
C GLY A 27 -9.08 -9.99 9.36
N PHE A 28 -8.63 -8.83 8.91
CA PHE A 28 -7.76 -7.98 9.73
C PHE A 28 -8.49 -7.47 10.97
N GLN A 29 -9.74 -7.07 10.83
CA GLN A 29 -10.52 -6.58 11.96
C GLN A 29 -10.80 -7.66 12.99
N ASN A 30 -10.79 -8.92 12.56
CA ASN A 30 -10.99 -10.06 13.44
C ASN A 30 -9.69 -10.67 13.94
N GLY A 31 -8.58 -10.01 13.71
CA GLY A 31 -7.31 -10.41 14.30
C GLY A 31 -6.46 -11.35 13.48
N LEU A 32 -6.82 -11.60 12.23
CA LEU A 32 -5.97 -12.42 11.37
C LEU A 32 -4.67 -11.68 11.10
N LYS A 33 -3.56 -12.36 11.28
CA LYS A 33 -2.24 -11.76 11.09
C LYS A 33 -1.76 -11.84 9.64
N PHE A 34 -2.16 -12.86 8.93
CA PHE A 34 -1.69 -13.11 7.56
C PHE A 34 -2.85 -13.45 6.67
N GLN A 35 -2.84 -12.87 5.48
CA GLN A 35 -3.82 -13.18 4.44
C GLN A 35 -3.13 -13.08 3.09
N THR A 36 -3.56 -13.87 2.14
CA THR A 36 -2.98 -13.87 0.79
C THR A 36 -4.06 -13.55 -0.23
N LEU A 37 -3.78 -12.57 -1.08
CA LEU A 37 -4.64 -12.25 -2.21
C LEU A 37 -3.97 -12.76 -3.48
N VAL A 38 -4.67 -13.65 -4.19
CA VAL A 38 -4.17 -14.23 -5.42
C VAL A 38 -4.97 -13.68 -6.58
N GLY A 39 -4.27 -13.19 -7.59
CA GLY A 39 -4.90 -12.68 -8.78
C GLY A 39 -3.89 -12.60 -9.91
N VAL A 40 -4.39 -12.69 -11.15
CA VAL A 40 -3.52 -12.57 -12.30
C VAL A 40 -3.15 -11.11 -12.54
N THR A 41 -2.11 -10.88 -13.34
CA THR A 41 -1.72 -9.54 -13.73
C THR A 41 -2.90 -8.83 -14.39
N GLY A 42 -3.13 -7.59 -13.99
CA GLY A 42 -4.25 -6.82 -14.53
C GLY A 42 -5.59 -7.08 -13.86
N SER A 43 -5.60 -7.87 -12.78
CA SER A 43 -6.85 -8.17 -12.07
C SER A 43 -7.27 -7.07 -11.10
N GLY A 44 -6.46 -6.00 -10.99
CA GLY A 44 -6.81 -4.90 -10.10
C GLY A 44 -6.41 -5.13 -8.65
N LYS A 45 -5.33 -5.86 -8.42
CA LYS A 45 -4.87 -6.13 -7.05
C LYS A 45 -4.52 -4.87 -6.29
N THR A 46 -3.91 -3.89 -6.96
CA THR A 46 -3.56 -2.62 -6.30
C THR A 46 -4.80 -1.86 -5.87
N PHE A 47 -5.81 -1.83 -6.71
CA PHE A 47 -7.08 -1.18 -6.37
C PHE A 47 -7.76 -1.91 -5.22
N THR A 48 -7.74 -3.23 -5.23
CA THR A 48 -8.27 -4.04 -4.13
C THR A 48 -7.54 -3.70 -2.83
N MET A 49 -6.20 -3.64 -2.87
CA MET A 49 -5.41 -3.31 -1.71
C MET A 49 -5.74 -1.91 -1.18
N ALA A 50 -5.88 -0.94 -2.08
CA ALA A 50 -6.23 0.43 -1.68
C ALA A 50 -7.58 0.46 -0.97
N ASN A 51 -8.56 -0.28 -1.47
CA ASN A 51 -9.86 -0.35 -0.82
C ASN A 51 -9.80 -1.00 0.55
N VAL A 52 -8.95 -2.01 0.73
CA VAL A 52 -8.74 -2.62 2.04
C VAL A 52 -8.13 -1.60 3.00
N ILE A 53 -7.13 -0.85 2.55
CA ILE A 53 -6.50 0.18 3.38
C ILE A 53 -7.54 1.20 3.83
N GLU A 54 -8.41 1.63 2.91
CA GLU A 54 -9.46 2.57 3.26
C GLU A 54 -10.39 2.00 4.33
N LYS A 55 -10.74 0.74 4.23
CA LYS A 55 -11.65 0.13 5.20
C LYS A 55 -11.03 -0.04 6.57
N ILE A 56 -9.78 -0.45 6.65
CA ILE A 56 -9.15 -0.72 7.94
C ILE A 56 -8.59 0.54 8.61
N GLN A 57 -8.34 1.62 7.86
CA GLN A 57 -7.90 2.90 8.41
C GLN A 57 -6.67 2.79 9.31
N LYS A 58 -5.65 2.07 8.86
CA LYS A 58 -4.42 1.89 9.62
C LYS A 58 -3.21 2.24 8.77
N PRO A 59 -2.14 2.78 9.39
CA PRO A 59 -0.90 2.98 8.66
C PRO A 59 -0.43 1.68 8.04
N THR A 60 0.04 1.76 6.81
CA THR A 60 0.35 0.59 6.01
C THR A 60 1.72 0.73 5.38
N LEU A 61 2.52 -0.32 5.46
CA LEU A 61 3.80 -0.40 4.78
C LEU A 61 3.68 -1.39 3.63
N VAL A 62 4.03 -0.94 2.43
CA VAL A 62 4.02 -1.77 1.24
C VAL A 62 5.45 -2.02 0.81
N ILE A 63 5.82 -3.28 0.68
CA ILE A 63 7.17 -3.68 0.30
C ILE A 63 7.12 -4.28 -1.10
N ALA A 64 7.96 -3.77 -1.98
CA ALA A 64 8.06 -4.26 -3.35
C ALA A 64 9.45 -4.84 -3.59
N HIS A 65 9.54 -5.77 -4.53
CA HIS A 65 10.78 -6.49 -4.75
C HIS A 65 11.77 -5.75 -5.65
N ASN A 66 11.38 -4.64 -6.25
CA ASN A 66 12.32 -3.81 -7.01
C ASN A 66 11.83 -2.38 -7.07
N LYS A 67 12.74 -1.49 -7.51
CA LYS A 67 12.47 -0.06 -7.54
C LYS A 67 11.39 0.32 -8.55
N THR A 68 11.35 -0.36 -9.67
CA THR A 68 10.38 -0.07 -10.73
C THR A 68 8.97 -0.32 -10.22
N LEU A 69 8.76 -1.47 -9.60
CA LEU A 69 7.45 -1.81 -9.06
C LEU A 69 7.08 -0.87 -7.91
N ALA A 70 8.04 -0.55 -7.05
CA ALA A 70 7.76 0.37 -5.95
C ALA A 70 7.35 1.75 -6.45
N ALA A 71 8.03 2.26 -7.48
CA ALA A 71 7.67 3.54 -8.06
C ALA A 71 6.26 3.51 -8.65
N GLN A 72 5.92 2.42 -9.32
CA GLN A 72 4.59 2.25 -9.88
C GLN A 72 3.53 2.21 -8.79
N LEU A 73 3.76 1.45 -7.74
CA LEU A 73 2.83 1.36 -6.61
C LEU A 73 2.69 2.71 -5.90
N TYR A 74 3.80 3.41 -5.72
CA TYR A 74 3.75 4.74 -5.12
C TYR A 74 2.86 5.67 -5.92
N ASN A 75 3.05 5.71 -7.24
CA ASN A 75 2.26 6.58 -8.09
C ASN A 75 0.78 6.22 -8.05
N GLU A 76 0.47 4.94 -8.09
CA GLU A 76 -0.92 4.48 -8.04
C GLU A 76 -1.57 4.81 -6.70
N LEU A 77 -0.87 4.56 -5.60
CA LEU A 77 -1.41 4.85 -4.27
C LEU A 77 -1.56 6.35 -4.05
N LYS A 78 -0.64 7.15 -4.59
CA LYS A 78 -0.75 8.59 -4.50
C LYS A 78 -1.98 9.10 -5.24
N GLU A 79 -2.29 8.50 -6.37
CA GLU A 79 -3.50 8.86 -7.11
C GLU A 79 -4.77 8.47 -6.35
N PHE A 80 -4.77 7.30 -5.71
CA PHE A 80 -5.93 6.88 -4.94
C PHE A 80 -6.11 7.69 -3.66
N PHE A 81 -5.01 8.13 -3.05
CA PHE A 81 -5.05 8.84 -1.76
C PHE A 81 -4.37 10.20 -1.88
N PRO A 82 -4.94 11.11 -2.69
CA PRO A 82 -4.29 12.42 -2.89
C PRO A 82 -4.27 13.30 -1.66
N GLU A 83 -5.14 13.04 -0.69
CA GLU A 83 -5.23 13.83 0.53
C GLU A 83 -4.46 13.23 1.69
N ASN A 84 -3.85 12.08 1.49
CA ASN A 84 -3.13 11.39 2.54
C ASN A 84 -1.64 11.38 2.27
N ALA A 85 -0.86 11.16 3.31
CA ALA A 85 0.58 11.08 3.19
C ALA A 85 0.97 9.72 2.61
N VAL A 86 1.53 9.74 1.41
CA VAL A 86 2.08 8.56 0.76
C VAL A 86 3.54 8.83 0.54
N GLU A 87 4.40 8.04 1.18
CA GLU A 87 5.83 8.24 1.14
C GLU A 87 6.52 7.09 0.41
N TYR A 88 7.69 7.36 -0.11
CA TYR A 88 8.42 6.45 -0.96
C TYR A 88 9.87 6.37 -0.47
N PHE A 89 10.31 5.19 -0.12
CA PHE A 89 11.67 4.97 0.36
C PHE A 89 12.41 4.07 -0.61
N VAL A 90 13.60 4.49 -0.97
CA VAL A 90 14.50 3.71 -1.83
C VAL A 90 15.87 3.69 -1.17
N SER A 91 16.44 2.51 -1.03
CA SER A 91 17.77 2.38 -0.47
C SER A 91 18.82 2.78 -1.50
N TYR A 92 19.80 3.55 -1.06
CA TYR A 92 20.99 3.84 -1.82
C TYR A 92 22.13 3.02 -1.25
N TYR A 93 22.85 2.33 -2.11
CA TYR A 93 23.92 1.46 -1.63
C TYR A 93 25.13 1.51 -2.55
N ASP A 94 25.43 2.68 -3.03
CA ASP A 94 26.53 2.84 -3.97
C ASP A 94 27.85 2.40 -3.39
N TYR A 95 28.05 2.59 -2.11
CA TYR A 95 29.33 2.35 -1.46
C TYR A 95 29.27 1.27 -0.39
N TYR A 96 28.12 1.08 0.23
CA TYR A 96 27.99 0.07 1.26
C TYR A 96 26.54 -0.35 1.36
N GLN A 97 26.36 -1.53 1.94
CA GLN A 97 25.04 -2.05 2.20
C GLN A 97 24.89 -2.23 3.69
N PRO A 98 23.83 -1.66 4.30
CA PRO A 98 23.53 -1.97 5.70
C PRO A 98 23.34 -3.47 5.87
N GLU A 99 23.63 -3.97 7.06
CA GLU A 99 23.46 -5.40 7.32
C GLU A 99 22.08 -5.91 7.00
N ALA A 100 21.07 -5.09 7.21
CA ALA A 100 19.69 -5.47 6.95
C ALA A 100 19.28 -5.28 5.50
N TYR A 101 20.18 -4.84 4.64
CA TYR A 101 19.83 -4.56 3.25
C TYR A 101 19.70 -5.85 2.45
N VAL A 102 18.61 -5.96 1.72
CA VAL A 102 18.39 -7.07 0.79
C VAL A 102 18.21 -6.47 -0.59
N PRO A 103 19.17 -6.70 -1.52
CA PRO A 103 19.12 -6.03 -2.82
C PRO A 103 17.81 -6.21 -3.58
N SER A 104 17.17 -7.35 -3.43
CA SER A 104 15.93 -7.62 -4.14
C SER A 104 14.72 -6.94 -3.52
N THR A 105 14.86 -6.36 -2.31
CA THR A 105 13.76 -5.73 -1.60
C THR A 105 14.17 -4.40 -1.01
N ASP A 106 14.96 -3.63 -1.75
CA ASP A 106 15.53 -2.39 -1.24
C ASP A 106 14.59 -1.20 -1.30
N THR A 107 13.30 -1.45 -1.46
CA THR A 107 12.33 -0.39 -1.66
C THR A 107 11.11 -0.58 -0.78
N TYR A 108 10.66 0.52 -0.18
CA TYR A 108 9.49 0.52 0.68
C TYR A 108 8.55 1.64 0.28
N ILE A 109 7.27 1.39 0.45
CA ILE A 109 6.27 2.44 0.31
C ILE A 109 5.49 2.46 1.61
N CYS A 110 5.45 3.62 2.23
CA CYS A 110 4.76 3.79 3.51
C CYS A 110 3.55 4.70 3.33
N LEU A 111 2.41 4.24 3.77
CA LEU A 111 1.17 4.99 3.69
C LEU A 111 0.72 5.35 5.10
N LEU A 112 0.72 6.64 5.41
CA LEU A 112 0.34 7.12 6.73
C LEU A 112 -0.94 7.92 6.63
N TYR A 113 -1.81 7.80 7.63
CA TYR A 113 -3.09 8.48 7.61
C TYR A 113 -3.11 9.75 8.46
N THR A 114 -1.98 10.16 8.98
CA THR A 114 -1.85 11.41 9.71
C THR A 114 -1.27 12.49 8.81
N SER A 115 -1.78 13.70 8.94
CA SER A 115 -1.26 14.82 8.17
C SER A 115 0.13 15.24 8.62
N ASP A 116 0.57 14.76 9.76
CA ASP A 116 1.87 15.11 10.31
C ASP A 116 2.97 14.16 9.84
N ALA A 117 2.65 13.22 8.99
CA ALA A 117 3.62 12.24 8.53
C ALA A 117 4.84 12.87 7.88
N ALA A 118 4.67 14.01 7.23
CA ALA A 118 5.77 14.70 6.58
C ALA A 118 6.82 15.21 7.58
N ASP A 119 6.46 15.36 8.83
CA ASP A 119 7.36 15.83 9.86
C ASP A 119 8.29 14.74 10.37
N GLU A 120 8.03 13.54 9.98
CA GLU A 120 8.83 12.39 10.40
C GLU A 120 9.90 12.08 9.37
#